data_3534d9a432dc07129276884264e92275
#
_entry.id   3534d9a432dc07129276884264e92275
#
_cell.length_a   1.000
_cell.length_b   1.000
_cell.length_c   1.000
_cell.angle_alpha   90.00
_cell.angle_beta   90.00
_cell.angle_gamma   90.00
#
_symmetry.space_group_name_H-M   'P 1'
#
loop_
_entity.id
_entity.type
_entity.pdbx_description
1 polymer ?
#
loop_
_entity_poly.entity_id
_entity_poly.type
_entity_poly.pdbx_seq_one_letter_code
_entity_poly.pdbx_strand_id
1 'polypeptide(L)'
;MPMTVGSRRDDEQAAGCTLGQRAAAARPGHLHRALATFVGPLRDVRAIGLGRSPPVLAGDPGAVLVDDGPPDRRRLVGRLAALFFAGAGVLGLVTLPLPAPGLDVAATAAVNAVALALGIAIWFAPWDRWLRRASLALVPPAFALIAMGNVFSGADLYTYGVFFVVAFVWIGLAHPPRTSAALAPLAAAAYILPLFFLPGTLGSGLTSAAITIPVCVLVGEGIAWGVGRLEQIELALARERDGAEQLRELDEMKDRFLSAVSHELRTPITICRGHLEVLEDAASEREVRAVKAMCVNELALMGRLVEDLATLAWADDDRALVKVEALPLDDLLGSMAAKAEAILGDRVRVVSGIGGVTLRADPQRLTQALVNLLQNSADHAKGDGPVCLRVQAGPASWRFEVADDGGGLPPGDEQVVFEPFSTGSSRGGTGLGLAIVRAIARAHGGEAGADNRPGYGVTFWLRIPR
;
A
#
# COMPACT_ATOMS: atom_id res chain seq x y z
N MET A 1 -18.70 -59.91 -36.70
CA MET A 1 -17.74 -58.85 -36.96
C MET A 1 -18.49 -57.54 -37.10
N PRO A 2 -18.41 -56.62 -36.18
CA PRO A 2 -18.77 -55.23 -36.41
C PRO A 2 -17.50 -54.38 -36.40
N MET A 3 -17.42 -53.51 -37.39
CA MET A 3 -16.30 -52.55 -37.63
C MET A 3 -16.35 -51.38 -36.65
N THR A 4 -15.21 -51.07 -36.11
CA THR A 4 -14.90 -49.89 -35.33
C THR A 4 -14.91 -48.62 -36.21
N VAL A 5 -15.90 -47.75 -36.01
CA VAL A 5 -15.90 -46.40 -36.54
C VAL A 5 -16.14 -45.46 -35.33
N GLY A 6 -15.07 -45.00 -34.70
CA GLY A 6 -15.22 -44.12 -33.52
C GLY A 6 -13.99 -43.29 -33.18
N SER A 7 -12.79 -43.62 -33.72
CA SER A 7 -11.54 -43.04 -33.20
C SER A 7 -11.02 -41.78 -33.92
N ARG A 8 -11.53 -41.41 -35.10
CA ARG A 8 -11.00 -40.28 -35.88
C ARG A 8 -11.62 -38.93 -35.55
N ARG A 9 -12.89 -38.90 -35.08
CA ARG A 9 -13.54 -37.62 -34.69
C ARG A 9 -13.05 -37.12 -33.35
N ASP A 10 -12.69 -38.01 -32.42
CA ASP A 10 -12.24 -37.63 -31.09
C ASP A 10 -10.82 -37.04 -31.10
N ASP A 11 -9.98 -37.50 -32.00
CA ASP A 11 -8.61 -36.97 -32.17
C ASP A 11 -8.57 -35.57 -32.78
N GLU A 12 -9.44 -35.26 -33.76
CA GLU A 12 -9.53 -33.91 -34.34
C GLU A 12 -10.08 -32.87 -33.36
N GLN A 13 -10.99 -33.27 -32.48
CA GLN A 13 -11.61 -32.36 -31.49
C GLN A 13 -10.77 -32.18 -30.23
N ALA A 14 -9.96 -33.18 -29.85
CA ALA A 14 -8.92 -33.02 -28.82
C ALA A 14 -7.82 -32.06 -29.30
N ALA A 15 -7.50 -32.09 -30.63
CA ALA A 15 -6.54 -31.18 -31.25
C ALA A 15 -6.99 -29.70 -31.18
N GLY A 16 -8.31 -29.40 -31.26
CA GLY A 16 -8.82 -28.04 -31.17
C GLY A 16 -8.59 -27.39 -29.78
N CYS A 17 -8.69 -28.19 -28.72
CA CYS A 17 -8.41 -27.69 -27.36
C CYS A 17 -6.88 -27.53 -27.07
N THR A 18 -6.00 -28.20 -27.82
CA THR A 18 -4.57 -28.13 -27.64
C THR A 18 -3.87 -27.15 -28.60
N LEU A 19 -4.44 -26.81 -29.74
CA LEU A 19 -3.89 -25.86 -30.70
C LEU A 19 -3.76 -24.44 -30.17
N GLY A 20 -4.66 -24.01 -29.24
CA GLY A 20 -4.54 -22.75 -28.55
C GLY A 20 -3.32 -22.58 -27.63
N GLN A 21 -2.68 -23.69 -27.24
CA GLN A 21 -1.47 -23.67 -26.39
C GLN A 21 -0.15 -23.65 -27.19
N ARG A 22 -0.11 -24.15 -28.43
CA ARG A 22 1.14 -24.18 -29.26
C ARG A 22 1.48 -22.81 -29.85
N ALA A 23 0.51 -21.90 -30.02
CA ALA A 23 0.77 -20.56 -30.54
C ALA A 23 1.40 -19.60 -29.51
N ALA A 24 1.48 -20.00 -28.24
CA ALA A 24 2.03 -19.15 -27.15
C ALA A 24 3.55 -19.31 -26.92
N ALA A 25 4.24 -20.08 -27.74
CA ALA A 25 5.71 -20.34 -27.63
C ALA A 25 6.57 -19.43 -28.52
N ALA A 26 6.01 -18.45 -29.21
CA ALA A 26 6.78 -17.44 -29.94
C ALA A 26 7.26 -16.34 -28.98
N ARG A 27 8.56 -16.31 -28.73
CA ARG A 27 9.29 -15.35 -27.91
C ARG A 27 9.05 -13.90 -28.39
N PRO A 28 8.54 -12.97 -27.57
CA PRO A 28 8.68 -11.54 -27.84
C PRO A 28 10.01 -11.06 -27.29
N GLY A 29 10.93 -10.76 -28.20
CA GLY A 29 12.21 -10.15 -27.90
C GLY A 29 12.09 -8.64 -27.61
N HIS A 30 12.98 -8.18 -26.75
CA HIS A 30 13.57 -6.84 -26.66
C HIS A 30 12.72 -5.59 -26.31
N LEU A 31 11.41 -5.52 -26.51
CA LEU A 31 10.63 -4.33 -26.14
C LEU A 31 10.19 -4.34 -24.66
N HIS A 32 10.11 -5.51 -24.05
CA HIS A 32 9.70 -5.65 -22.62
C HIS A 32 10.78 -5.26 -21.61
N ARG A 33 12.06 -5.23 -22.01
CA ARG A 33 13.15 -4.81 -21.11
C ARG A 33 13.26 -3.30 -20.94
N ALA A 34 12.87 -2.51 -21.93
CA ALA A 34 12.92 -1.04 -21.85
C ALA A 34 11.79 -0.43 -21.00
N LEU A 35 10.64 -1.11 -20.92
CA LEU A 35 9.50 -0.63 -20.09
C LEU A 35 9.61 -1.08 -18.63
N ALA A 36 10.32 -2.15 -18.33
CA ALA A 36 10.54 -2.62 -16.96
C ALA A 36 11.41 -1.69 -16.12
N THR A 37 12.25 -0.85 -16.74
CA THR A 37 13.13 0.10 -16.04
C THR A 37 12.40 1.37 -15.61
N PHE A 38 11.23 1.69 -16.20
CA PHE A 38 10.44 2.88 -15.89
C PHE A 38 9.32 2.65 -14.87
N VAL A 39 8.89 1.42 -14.65
CA VAL A 39 7.76 1.05 -13.76
C VAL A 39 8.24 0.35 -12.47
N GLY A 40 9.54 0.18 -12.29
CA GLY A 40 10.15 -0.44 -11.12
C GLY A 40 9.78 0.16 -9.74
N PRO A 41 9.60 1.49 -9.60
CA PRO A 41 9.29 2.09 -8.30
C PRO A 41 7.86 1.91 -7.81
N LEU A 42 6.90 1.55 -8.68
CA LEU A 42 5.48 1.47 -8.32
C LEU A 42 5.02 0.06 -7.88
N ARG A 43 5.87 -0.96 -8.02
CA ARG A 43 5.56 -2.32 -7.56
C ARG A 43 5.79 -2.55 -6.07
N ASP A 44 6.65 -1.77 -5.44
CA ASP A 44 6.98 -1.91 -4.01
C ASP A 44 5.96 -1.26 -3.06
N VAL A 45 5.03 -0.44 -3.57
CA VAL A 45 3.98 0.19 -2.74
C VAL A 45 2.86 -0.79 -2.37
N ARG A 46 2.72 -1.93 -3.07
CA ARG A 46 1.74 -2.98 -2.74
C ARG A 46 2.25 -4.09 -1.81
N ALA A 47 3.52 -4.09 -1.47
CA ALA A 47 4.12 -5.03 -0.53
C ALA A 47 4.13 -4.53 0.93
N ILE A 48 3.59 -3.34 1.21
CA ILE A 48 3.33 -2.89 2.58
C ILE A 48 2.02 -3.51 3.01
N GLY A 49 2.16 -4.73 3.54
CA GLY A 49 1.10 -5.60 4.00
C GLY A 49 0.16 -4.94 4.99
N LEU A 50 -1.10 -5.05 4.65
CA LEU A 50 -2.22 -5.01 5.58
C LEU A 50 -1.99 -6.10 6.65
N GLY A 51 -1.86 -5.68 7.89
CA GLY A 51 -2.11 -6.52 9.04
C GLY A 51 -0.99 -7.43 9.53
N ARG A 52 0.09 -6.82 10.06
CA ARG A 52 0.76 -7.30 11.29
C ARG A 52 1.36 -6.08 11.95
N SER A 53 0.83 -5.71 13.11
CA SER A 53 1.60 -4.90 14.06
C SER A 53 2.98 -5.56 14.18
N PRO A 54 4.08 -4.83 13.98
CA PRO A 54 5.38 -5.41 14.27
C PRO A 54 5.34 -5.88 15.72
N PRO A 55 5.86 -7.08 16.04
CA PRO A 55 5.99 -7.49 17.42
C PRO A 55 6.77 -6.37 18.11
N VAL A 56 6.24 -5.89 19.23
CA VAL A 56 7.01 -5.08 20.18
C VAL A 56 8.12 -6.01 20.66
N LEU A 57 9.19 -6.07 19.89
CA LEU A 57 10.43 -6.62 20.38
C LEU A 57 10.84 -5.70 21.52
N ALA A 58 10.78 -6.25 22.72
CA ALA A 58 11.56 -5.80 23.86
C ALA A 58 13.01 -5.82 23.39
N GLY A 59 13.41 -4.78 22.66
CA GLY A 59 14.74 -4.58 22.08
C GLY A 59 15.52 -3.71 23.02
N ASP A 60 16.69 -4.18 23.34
CA ASP A 60 17.86 -3.56 23.89
C ASP A 60 17.75 -2.02 23.98
N PRO A 61 17.82 -1.39 25.18
CA PRO A 61 17.74 0.07 25.33
C PRO A 61 18.92 0.84 24.70
N GLY A 62 19.85 0.16 23.99
CA GLY A 62 21.02 0.73 23.32
C GLY A 62 20.88 1.02 21.82
N ALA A 63 19.89 0.47 21.12
CA ALA A 63 19.71 0.70 19.68
C ALA A 63 18.63 1.76 19.41
N VAL A 64 18.87 3.00 19.80
CA VAL A 64 18.16 4.14 19.21
C VAL A 64 18.69 4.29 17.79
N LEU A 65 18.03 3.68 16.83
CA LEU A 65 18.16 4.04 15.42
C LEU A 65 17.75 5.52 15.33
N VAL A 66 18.78 6.38 15.29
CA VAL A 66 18.57 7.82 15.12
C VAL A 66 18.06 8.00 13.69
N ASP A 67 16.79 8.23 13.57
CA ASP A 67 16.19 8.68 12.32
C ASP A 67 16.86 10.00 11.91
N ASP A 68 17.66 9.95 10.85
CA ASP A 68 18.40 11.12 10.33
C ASP A 68 17.45 12.17 9.70
N GLY A 69 16.16 11.90 9.66
CA GLY A 69 15.12 12.76 9.09
C GLY A 69 15.23 12.92 7.56
N PRO A 70 14.21 13.49 6.94
CA PRO A 70 14.15 13.69 5.49
C PRO A 70 15.28 14.63 5.00
N PRO A 71 15.78 14.47 3.76
CA PRO A 71 16.88 15.26 3.19
C PRO A 71 16.60 16.77 3.20
N ASP A 72 15.35 17.19 3.05
CA ASP A 72 14.95 18.60 3.08
C ASP A 72 15.17 19.24 4.45
N ARG A 73 14.92 18.50 5.53
CA ARG A 73 15.19 18.95 6.89
C ARG A 73 16.70 19.14 7.13
N ARG A 74 17.52 18.21 6.63
CA ARG A 74 18.99 18.32 6.74
C ARG A 74 19.52 19.54 6.02
N ARG A 75 19.00 19.84 4.82
CA ARG A 75 19.30 21.06 4.07
C ARG A 75 18.89 22.32 4.82
N LEU A 76 17.68 22.32 5.42
CA LEU A 76 17.19 23.46 6.21
C LEU A 76 18.10 23.73 7.42
N VAL A 77 18.43 22.71 8.19
CA VAL A 77 19.34 22.80 9.35
C VAL A 77 20.70 23.37 8.96
N GLY A 78 21.29 22.88 7.87
CA GLY A 78 22.56 23.38 7.34
C GLY A 78 22.49 24.83 6.87
N ARG A 79 21.43 25.21 6.17
CA ARG A 79 21.22 26.60 5.72
C ARG A 79 20.99 27.56 6.89
N LEU A 80 20.28 27.15 7.93
CA LEU A 80 20.16 27.94 9.16
C LEU A 80 21.50 28.15 9.85
N ALA A 81 22.34 27.11 9.94
CA ALA A 81 23.72 27.27 10.44
C ALA A 81 24.50 28.27 9.59
N ALA A 82 24.44 28.16 8.27
CA ALA A 82 25.10 29.09 7.35
C ALA A 82 24.67 30.55 7.58
N LEU A 83 23.37 30.78 7.76
CA LEU A 83 22.81 32.10 8.04
C LEU A 83 23.30 32.64 9.38
N PHE A 84 23.42 31.81 10.42
CA PHE A 84 23.91 32.23 11.72
C PHE A 84 25.40 32.60 11.68
N PHE A 85 26.25 31.79 11.02
CA PHE A 85 27.67 32.13 10.85
C PHE A 85 27.86 33.39 10.00
N ALA A 86 27.16 33.48 8.85
CA ALA A 86 27.29 34.64 7.97
C ALA A 86 26.72 35.90 8.63
N GLY A 87 25.56 35.80 9.31
CA GLY A 87 24.94 36.91 10.01
C GLY A 87 25.80 37.44 11.15
N ALA A 88 26.38 36.54 11.95
CA ALA A 88 27.34 36.94 13.00
C ALA A 88 28.56 37.64 12.41
N GLY A 89 29.15 37.12 11.33
CA GLY A 89 30.28 37.74 10.64
C GLY A 89 29.95 39.12 10.07
N VAL A 90 28.80 39.27 9.38
CA VAL A 90 28.36 40.56 8.85
C VAL A 90 28.10 41.57 9.98
N LEU A 91 27.36 41.16 11.01
CA LEU A 91 27.07 42.06 12.15
C LEU A 91 28.33 42.53 12.84
N GLY A 92 29.29 41.61 13.07
CA GLY A 92 30.58 41.97 13.67
C GLY A 92 31.43 42.92 12.80
N LEU A 93 31.38 42.77 11.47
CA LEU A 93 32.08 43.71 10.55
C LEU A 93 31.39 45.07 10.49
N VAL A 94 30.08 45.13 10.51
CA VAL A 94 29.29 46.38 10.50
C VAL A 94 29.49 47.18 11.80
N THR A 95 29.74 46.52 12.92
CA THR A 95 29.91 47.16 14.23
C THR A 95 31.35 47.62 14.46
N LEU A 96 32.35 47.24 13.63
CA LEU A 96 33.76 47.66 13.76
C LEU A 96 34.00 49.18 13.83
N PRO A 97 33.27 50.06 13.11
CA PRO A 97 33.46 51.50 13.21
C PRO A 97 32.98 52.11 14.53
N LEU A 98 32.24 51.34 15.35
CA LEU A 98 31.77 51.83 16.66
C LEU A 98 32.95 51.83 17.64
N PRO A 99 33.19 52.98 18.35
CA PRO A 99 34.26 53.07 19.28
C PRO A 99 34.05 52.15 20.49
N ALA A 100 35.02 51.24 20.72
CA ALA A 100 35.01 50.39 21.92
C ALA A 100 36.44 50.44 22.56
N PRO A 101 36.52 50.67 23.90
CA PRO A 101 37.79 50.67 24.61
C PRO A 101 38.46 49.30 24.51
N GLY A 102 39.73 49.27 24.08
CA GLY A 102 40.54 48.04 23.97
C GLY A 102 40.22 47.18 22.75
N LEU A 103 39.47 47.67 21.76
CA LEU A 103 39.15 46.99 20.53
C LEU A 103 40.43 46.77 19.66
N ASP A 104 40.83 45.53 19.40
CA ASP A 104 41.74 45.18 18.33
C ASP A 104 40.98 45.04 17.01
N VAL A 105 40.96 46.13 16.22
CA VAL A 105 40.19 46.21 14.98
C VAL A 105 40.63 45.14 13.99
N ALA A 106 41.92 44.87 13.86
CA ALA A 106 42.47 43.93 12.87
C ALA A 106 42.09 42.47 13.25
N ALA A 107 42.30 42.11 14.52
CA ALA A 107 41.95 40.76 14.99
C ALA A 107 40.43 40.50 14.96
N THR A 108 39.62 41.49 15.40
CA THR A 108 38.17 41.41 15.38
C THR A 108 37.62 41.30 13.94
N ALA A 109 38.17 42.08 13.00
CA ALA A 109 37.85 41.99 11.57
C ALA A 109 38.17 40.62 11.01
N ALA A 110 39.32 40.06 11.36
CA ALA A 110 39.73 38.71 10.90
C ALA A 110 38.78 37.63 11.43
N VAL A 111 38.42 37.65 12.72
CA VAL A 111 37.45 36.68 13.31
C VAL A 111 36.10 36.74 12.60
N ASN A 112 35.56 37.94 12.39
CA ASN A 112 34.27 38.12 11.71
C ASN A 112 34.32 37.76 10.22
N ALA A 113 35.46 38.03 9.52
CA ALA A 113 35.66 37.59 8.16
C ALA A 113 35.71 36.04 8.04
N VAL A 114 36.36 35.36 9.00
CA VAL A 114 36.34 33.88 9.07
C VAL A 114 34.94 33.35 9.33
N ALA A 115 34.15 33.95 10.22
CA ALA A 115 32.78 33.57 10.46
C ALA A 115 31.91 33.69 9.18
N LEU A 116 32.07 34.81 8.46
CA LEU A 116 31.36 35.04 7.19
C LEU A 116 31.78 34.02 6.12
N ALA A 117 33.08 33.76 5.98
CA ALA A 117 33.60 32.78 5.03
C ALA A 117 33.09 31.35 5.33
N LEU A 118 33.08 30.96 6.61
CA LEU A 118 32.48 29.69 7.05
C LEU A 118 31.01 29.64 6.75
N GLY A 119 30.23 30.70 7.01
CA GLY A 119 28.82 30.77 6.66
C GLY A 119 28.56 30.53 5.18
N ILE A 120 29.36 31.16 4.31
CA ILE A 120 29.29 30.95 2.85
C ILE A 120 29.65 29.49 2.51
N ALA A 121 30.72 28.92 3.06
CA ALA A 121 31.11 27.53 2.80
C ALA A 121 30.05 26.53 3.25
N ILE A 122 29.47 26.74 4.43
CA ILE A 122 28.36 25.91 4.99
C ILE A 122 27.14 25.97 4.09
N TRP A 123 26.81 27.10 3.45
CA TRP A 123 25.66 27.25 2.55
C TRP A 123 25.74 26.31 1.34
N PHE A 124 26.95 26.12 0.78
CA PHE A 124 27.19 25.27 -0.37
C PHE A 124 27.53 23.82 -0.03
N ALA A 125 27.57 23.46 1.25
CA ALA A 125 27.86 22.09 1.67
C ALA A 125 26.73 21.12 1.27
N PRO A 126 27.05 19.85 0.93
CA PRO A 126 26.08 18.86 0.47
C PRO A 126 25.31 18.20 1.64
N TRP A 127 24.46 18.97 2.31
CA TRP A 127 23.72 18.56 3.51
C TRP A 127 22.77 17.38 3.27
N ASP A 128 22.34 17.15 2.07
CA ASP A 128 21.52 16.01 1.66
C ASP A 128 22.25 14.66 1.79
N ARG A 129 23.59 14.68 1.69
CA ARG A 129 24.45 13.48 1.76
C ARG A 129 25.01 13.22 3.15
N TRP A 130 25.03 14.22 4.00
CA TRP A 130 25.64 14.13 5.33
C TRP A 130 24.61 13.71 6.37
N LEU A 131 25.07 12.92 7.35
CA LEU A 131 24.27 12.56 8.51
C LEU A 131 23.91 13.82 9.32
N ARG A 132 22.73 13.85 9.92
CA ARG A 132 22.29 14.96 10.80
C ARG A 132 23.33 15.27 11.89
N ARG A 133 23.97 14.23 12.43
CA ARG A 133 25.03 14.39 13.45
C ARG A 133 26.28 15.11 12.94
N ALA A 134 26.55 15.09 11.64
CA ALA A 134 27.67 15.78 11.06
C ALA A 134 27.62 17.31 11.27
N SER A 135 26.41 17.88 11.41
CA SER A 135 26.25 19.30 11.70
C SER A 135 26.70 19.68 13.11
N LEU A 136 26.85 18.74 14.07
CA LEU A 136 27.48 19.00 15.38
C LEU A 136 28.94 19.40 15.26
N ALA A 137 29.60 19.01 14.16
CA ALA A 137 31.00 19.46 13.91
C ALA A 137 31.12 20.98 13.73
N LEU A 138 29.99 21.68 13.50
CA LEU A 138 29.98 23.14 13.41
C LEU A 138 29.99 23.84 14.80
N VAL A 139 29.63 23.12 15.87
CA VAL A 139 29.52 23.70 17.21
C VAL A 139 30.89 24.13 17.78
N PRO A 140 31.96 23.32 17.75
CA PRO A 140 33.27 23.74 18.24
C PRO A 140 33.82 25.00 17.54
N PRO A 141 33.84 25.12 16.18
CA PRO A 141 34.28 26.34 15.52
C PRO A 141 33.38 27.54 15.83
N ALA A 142 32.04 27.36 15.98
CA ALA A 142 31.18 28.45 16.39
C ALA A 142 31.58 29.00 17.78
N PHE A 143 31.72 28.12 18.77
CA PHE A 143 32.12 28.53 20.10
C PHE A 143 33.51 29.12 20.15
N ALA A 144 34.47 28.61 19.35
CA ALA A 144 35.81 29.18 19.23
C ALA A 144 35.78 30.62 18.67
N LEU A 145 35.00 30.86 17.62
CA LEU A 145 34.85 32.21 17.04
C LEU A 145 34.19 33.19 18.02
N ILE A 146 33.18 32.76 18.77
CA ILE A 146 32.56 33.57 19.82
C ILE A 146 33.59 33.91 20.92
N ALA A 147 34.35 32.92 21.37
CA ALA A 147 35.42 33.11 22.37
C ALA A 147 36.49 34.10 21.89
N MET A 148 36.97 33.95 20.65
CA MET A 148 37.95 34.87 20.06
C MET A 148 37.39 36.29 19.90
N GLY A 149 36.11 36.40 19.46
CA GLY A 149 35.42 37.68 19.40
C GLY A 149 35.37 38.39 20.74
N ASN A 150 35.10 37.67 21.83
CA ASN A 150 35.14 38.22 23.19
C ASN A 150 36.53 38.72 23.61
N VAL A 151 37.60 38.03 23.20
CA VAL A 151 39.00 38.45 23.53
C VAL A 151 39.38 39.73 22.79
N PHE A 152 39.09 39.83 21.50
CA PHE A 152 39.63 40.91 20.64
C PHE A 152 38.69 42.13 20.54
N SER A 153 37.42 42.00 20.92
CA SER A 153 36.47 43.11 20.83
C SER A 153 36.72 44.22 21.88
N GLY A 154 37.48 43.95 22.91
CA GLY A 154 37.72 44.90 24.03
C GLY A 154 36.44 45.31 24.73
N ALA A 155 35.28 44.84 24.24
CA ALA A 155 33.98 45.20 24.74
C ALA A 155 33.68 44.40 26.01
N ASP A 156 32.64 44.87 26.74
CA ASP A 156 32.10 44.08 27.84
C ASP A 156 31.77 42.68 27.42
N LEU A 157 32.12 41.70 28.23
CA LEU A 157 31.94 40.25 28.04
C LEU A 157 30.54 39.86 27.59
N TYR A 158 29.60 40.72 27.72
CA TYR A 158 28.19 40.49 27.37
C TYR A 158 27.87 40.70 25.88
N THR A 159 28.71 41.45 25.14
CA THR A 159 28.40 41.84 23.75
C THR A 159 28.33 40.64 22.84
N TYR A 160 29.24 39.65 22.96
CA TYR A 160 29.21 38.43 22.16
C TYR A 160 28.47 37.27 22.82
N GLY A 161 28.02 37.43 24.10
CA GLY A 161 27.26 36.41 24.83
C GLY A 161 25.93 36.03 24.15
N VAL A 162 25.32 36.96 23.41
CA VAL A 162 24.12 36.74 22.63
C VAL A 162 24.26 35.64 21.58
N PHE A 163 25.49 35.48 21.01
CA PHE A 163 25.71 34.45 20.01
C PHE A 163 25.71 33.03 20.58
N PHE A 164 26.00 32.84 21.88
CA PHE A 164 25.74 31.56 22.54
C PHE A 164 24.26 31.20 22.53
N VAL A 165 23.38 32.16 22.84
CA VAL A 165 21.93 31.91 22.79
C VAL A 165 21.51 31.50 21.39
N VAL A 166 21.97 32.21 20.35
CA VAL A 166 21.67 31.90 18.94
C VAL A 166 22.18 30.50 18.56
N ALA A 167 23.40 30.14 19.00
CA ALA A 167 23.93 28.80 18.77
C ALA A 167 23.07 27.70 19.43
N PHE A 168 22.61 27.91 20.67
CA PHE A 168 21.75 26.96 21.37
C PHE A 168 20.33 26.88 20.78
N VAL A 169 19.79 27.99 20.28
CA VAL A 169 18.54 27.99 19.49
C VAL A 169 18.69 27.10 18.28
N TRP A 170 19.79 27.25 17.52
CA TRP A 170 20.05 26.39 16.36
C TRP A 170 20.25 24.92 16.76
N ILE A 171 20.99 24.63 17.85
CA ILE A 171 21.16 23.27 18.36
C ILE A 171 19.80 22.65 18.69
N GLY A 172 18.92 23.40 19.37
CA GLY A 172 17.57 22.94 19.72
C GLY A 172 16.67 22.67 18.50
N LEU A 173 16.78 23.48 17.45
CA LEU A 173 16.06 23.27 16.19
C LEU A 173 16.60 22.07 15.41
N ALA A 174 17.94 21.90 15.46
CA ALA A 174 18.65 20.92 14.63
C ALA A 174 18.72 19.52 15.25
N HIS A 175 18.78 19.41 16.56
CA HIS A 175 19.13 18.18 17.26
C HIS A 175 18.07 17.76 18.29
N PRO A 176 18.04 16.46 18.67
CA PRO A 176 17.10 15.95 19.66
C PRO A 176 17.38 16.52 21.06
N PRO A 177 16.40 16.44 21.99
CA PRO A 177 16.59 16.79 23.39
C PRO A 177 17.82 16.13 24.02
N ARG A 178 18.40 16.77 25.03
CA ARG A 178 19.67 16.43 25.71
C ARG A 178 20.93 16.80 24.95
N THR A 179 20.86 17.18 23.67
CA THR A 179 22.06 17.61 22.89
C THR A 179 22.60 18.92 23.43
N SER A 180 21.72 19.88 23.75
CA SER A 180 22.13 21.17 24.34
C SER A 180 22.84 20.98 25.71
N ALA A 181 22.26 20.12 26.55
CA ALA A 181 22.87 19.78 27.85
C ALA A 181 24.22 19.09 27.70
N ALA A 182 24.38 18.20 26.72
CA ALA A 182 25.65 17.52 26.45
C ALA A 182 26.76 18.50 25.96
N LEU A 183 26.38 19.58 25.28
CA LEU A 183 27.31 20.61 24.78
C LEU A 183 27.57 21.74 25.80
N ALA A 184 26.88 21.78 26.93
CA ALA A 184 27.03 22.79 27.97
C ALA A 184 28.46 22.89 28.51
N PRO A 185 29.22 21.80 28.78
CA PRO A 185 30.61 21.90 29.22
C PRO A 185 31.52 22.59 28.19
N LEU A 186 31.31 22.31 26.89
CA LEU A 186 32.07 22.95 25.82
C LEU A 186 31.76 24.44 25.71
N ALA A 187 30.48 24.82 25.83
CA ALA A 187 30.04 26.21 25.88
C ALA A 187 30.63 26.96 27.10
N ALA A 188 30.58 26.32 28.28
CA ALA A 188 31.16 26.87 29.49
C ALA A 188 32.69 27.09 29.32
N ALA A 189 33.40 26.14 28.77
CA ALA A 189 34.83 26.30 28.49
C ALA A 189 35.09 27.47 27.52
N ALA A 190 34.34 27.56 26.42
CA ALA A 190 34.45 28.65 25.44
C ALA A 190 34.09 30.02 26.02
N TYR A 191 33.18 30.08 27.00
CA TYR A 191 32.79 31.31 27.69
C TYR A 191 33.83 31.74 28.75
N ILE A 192 34.37 30.78 29.53
CA ILE A 192 35.24 31.03 30.67
C ILE A 192 36.72 31.22 30.23
N LEU A 193 37.19 30.50 29.23
CA LEU A 193 38.60 30.55 28.78
C LEU A 193 39.09 31.98 28.44
N PRO A 194 38.30 32.82 27.73
CA PRO A 194 38.69 34.21 27.45
C PRO A 194 38.94 35.06 28.69
N LEU A 195 38.26 34.77 29.84
CA LEU A 195 38.41 35.55 31.08
C LEU A 195 39.83 35.52 31.67
N PHE A 196 40.59 34.49 31.40
CA PHE A 196 41.97 34.37 31.84
C PHE A 196 42.93 35.32 31.10
N PHE A 197 42.53 35.81 29.92
CA PHE A 197 43.30 36.75 29.11
C PHE A 197 42.87 38.21 29.30
N LEU A 198 41.78 38.47 30.06
CA LEU A 198 41.21 39.79 30.28
C LEU A 198 41.35 40.19 31.76
N PRO A 199 42.29 41.07 32.10
CA PRO A 199 42.56 41.45 33.48
C PRO A 199 41.29 42.09 34.16
N GLY A 200 41.01 41.63 35.39
CA GLY A 200 39.95 42.21 36.22
C GLY A 200 38.53 41.71 35.91
N THR A 201 38.31 40.86 34.90
CA THR A 201 37.00 40.40 34.46
C THR A 201 36.58 39.05 35.05
N LEU A 202 37.46 38.33 35.73
CA LEU A 202 37.21 36.95 36.15
C LEU A 202 35.97 36.79 37.04
N GLY A 203 35.78 37.67 38.04
CA GLY A 203 34.66 37.56 38.97
C GLY A 203 33.33 37.82 38.31
N SER A 204 33.18 38.93 37.58
CA SER A 204 31.98 39.28 36.83
C SER A 204 31.65 38.29 35.71
N GLY A 205 32.72 37.81 35.03
CA GLY A 205 32.56 36.83 33.96
C GLY A 205 32.09 35.46 34.46
N LEU A 206 32.60 34.98 35.61
CA LEU A 206 32.11 33.72 36.21
C LEU A 206 30.65 33.83 36.64
N THR A 207 30.25 34.98 37.20
CA THR A 207 28.85 35.21 37.54
C THR A 207 27.95 35.23 36.31
N SER A 208 28.41 35.87 35.23
CA SER A 208 27.71 35.89 33.96
C SER A 208 27.62 34.49 33.35
N ALA A 209 28.69 33.69 33.35
CA ALA A 209 28.69 32.31 32.86
C ALA A 209 27.71 31.42 33.62
N ALA A 210 27.65 31.58 34.96
CA ALA A 210 26.73 30.82 35.82
C ALA A 210 25.25 31.07 35.52
N ILE A 211 24.93 32.18 34.86
CA ILE A 211 23.56 32.52 34.44
C ILE A 211 23.39 32.16 32.94
N THR A 212 24.28 32.59 32.07
CA THR A 212 24.15 32.52 30.64
C THR A 212 24.13 31.06 30.15
N ILE A 213 25.03 30.22 30.65
CA ILE A 213 25.11 28.83 30.17
C ILE A 213 23.86 28.01 30.51
N PRO A 214 23.33 28.03 31.77
CA PRO A 214 22.05 27.36 32.06
C PRO A 214 20.87 27.91 31.24
N VAL A 215 20.81 29.22 31.00
CA VAL A 215 19.75 29.84 30.17
C VAL A 215 19.88 29.35 28.73
N CYS A 216 21.07 29.30 28.15
CA CYS A 216 21.29 28.77 26.81
C CYS A 216 20.84 27.31 26.70
N VAL A 217 21.22 26.47 27.67
CA VAL A 217 20.79 25.07 27.74
C VAL A 217 19.27 24.96 27.83
N LEU A 218 18.64 25.73 28.72
CA LEU A 218 17.19 25.72 28.90
C LEU A 218 16.45 26.12 27.61
N VAL A 219 16.94 27.15 26.91
CA VAL A 219 16.37 27.60 25.63
C VAL A 219 16.53 26.51 24.57
N GLY A 220 17.74 25.93 24.42
CA GLY A 220 18.01 24.88 23.45
C GLY A 220 17.18 23.60 23.71
N GLU A 221 17.13 23.14 24.96
CA GLU A 221 16.31 21.99 25.35
C GLU A 221 14.81 22.23 25.17
N GLY A 222 14.31 23.42 25.55
CA GLY A 222 12.92 23.81 25.39
C GLY A 222 12.50 23.78 23.91
N ILE A 223 13.33 24.32 23.02
CA ILE A 223 13.10 24.29 21.58
C ILE A 223 13.15 22.85 21.05
N ALA A 224 14.16 22.06 21.42
CA ALA A 224 14.27 20.66 20.99
C ALA A 224 13.07 19.83 21.43
N TRP A 225 12.58 20.02 22.65
CA TRP A 225 11.36 19.37 23.15
C TRP A 225 10.13 19.81 22.38
N GLY A 226 9.96 21.13 22.13
CA GLY A 226 8.85 21.69 21.37
C GLY A 226 8.78 21.16 19.94
N VAL A 227 9.92 21.15 19.23
CA VAL A 227 10.02 20.60 17.87
C VAL A 227 9.68 19.11 17.85
N GLY A 228 10.25 18.32 18.77
CA GLY A 228 9.94 16.90 18.87
C GLY A 228 8.46 16.62 19.16
N ARG A 229 7.82 17.49 19.96
CA ARG A 229 6.38 17.37 20.25
C ARG A 229 5.51 17.66 19.02
N LEU A 230 5.87 18.68 18.23
CA LEU A 230 5.16 19.02 17.01
C LEU A 230 5.25 17.86 15.99
N GLU A 231 6.41 17.26 15.83
CA GLU A 231 6.61 16.10 14.94
C GLU A 231 5.73 14.91 15.36
N GLN A 232 5.65 14.63 16.65
CA GLN A 232 4.78 13.55 17.16
C GLN A 232 3.31 13.83 16.87
N ILE A 233 2.86 15.07 16.99
CA ILE A 233 1.47 15.47 16.69
C ILE A 233 1.19 15.32 15.18
N GLU A 234 2.09 15.76 14.31
CA GLU A 234 1.95 15.62 12.86
C GLU A 234 1.84 14.16 12.43
N LEU A 235 2.70 13.29 12.99
CA LEU A 235 2.66 11.85 12.71
C LEU A 235 1.36 11.19 13.22
N ALA A 236 0.85 11.62 14.38
CA ALA A 236 -0.40 11.11 14.91
C ALA A 236 -1.60 11.54 14.04
N LEU A 237 -1.62 12.80 13.59
CA LEU A 237 -2.66 13.31 12.69
C LEU A 237 -2.64 12.62 11.32
N ALA A 238 -1.44 12.34 10.78
CA ALA A 238 -1.32 11.60 9.52
C ALA A 238 -1.93 10.19 9.64
N ARG A 239 -1.61 9.44 10.70
CA ARG A 239 -2.18 8.11 10.96
C ARG A 239 -3.70 8.13 11.14
N GLU A 240 -4.22 9.14 11.82
CA GLU A 240 -5.67 9.30 12.00
C GLU A 240 -6.38 9.58 10.68
N ARG A 241 -5.79 10.41 9.80
CA ARG A 241 -6.32 10.68 8.45
C ARG A 241 -6.34 9.42 7.59
N ASP A 242 -5.23 8.68 7.55
CA ASP A 242 -5.14 7.42 6.79
C ASP A 242 -6.19 6.42 7.26
N GLY A 243 -6.38 6.29 8.59
CA GLY A 243 -7.42 5.44 9.16
C GLY A 243 -8.84 5.90 8.81
N ALA A 244 -9.09 7.20 8.81
CA ALA A 244 -10.39 7.76 8.45
C ALA A 244 -10.70 7.58 6.96
N GLU A 245 -9.71 7.68 6.08
CA GLU A 245 -9.87 7.41 4.64
C GLU A 245 -10.21 5.94 4.39
N GLN A 246 -9.51 5.01 5.02
CA GLN A 246 -9.81 3.57 4.91
C GLN A 246 -11.24 3.24 5.37
N LEU A 247 -11.69 3.84 6.50
CA LEU A 247 -13.06 3.64 6.97
C LEU A 247 -14.10 4.19 5.99
N ARG A 248 -13.85 5.34 5.35
CA ARG A 248 -14.73 5.90 4.33
C ARG A 248 -14.82 5.00 3.10
N GLU A 249 -13.69 4.49 2.61
CA GLU A 249 -13.66 3.57 1.48
C GLU A 249 -14.48 2.29 1.75
N LEU A 250 -14.34 1.73 2.97
CA LEU A 250 -15.13 0.58 3.39
C LEU A 250 -16.62 0.89 3.49
N ASP A 251 -16.98 2.06 4.02
CA ASP A 251 -18.39 2.47 4.14
C ASP A 251 -19.02 2.73 2.76
N GLU A 252 -18.30 3.37 1.84
CA GLU A 252 -18.74 3.53 0.45
C GLU A 252 -18.88 2.18 -0.30
N MET A 253 -18.00 1.23 -0.06
CA MET A 253 -18.13 -0.12 -0.62
C MET A 253 -19.38 -0.82 -0.08
N LYS A 254 -19.61 -0.73 1.24
CA LYS A 254 -20.79 -1.29 1.89
C LYS A 254 -22.07 -0.68 1.33
N ASP A 255 -22.13 0.64 1.15
CA ASP A 255 -23.32 1.31 0.64
C ASP A 255 -23.60 0.96 -0.83
N ARG A 256 -22.56 0.86 -1.66
CA ARG A 256 -22.68 0.37 -3.03
C ARG A 256 -23.21 -1.07 -3.07
N PHE A 257 -22.68 -1.94 -2.21
CA PHE A 257 -23.12 -3.32 -2.07
C PHE A 257 -24.61 -3.40 -1.68
N LEU A 258 -25.04 -2.68 -0.64
CA LEU A 258 -26.45 -2.67 -0.19
C LEU A 258 -27.40 -2.10 -1.25
N SER A 259 -26.97 -1.08 -1.99
CA SER A 259 -27.72 -0.50 -3.08
C SER A 259 -27.92 -1.51 -4.23
N ALA A 260 -26.84 -2.19 -4.63
CA ALA A 260 -26.89 -3.21 -5.68
C ALA A 260 -27.78 -4.40 -5.27
N VAL A 261 -27.63 -4.93 -4.05
CA VAL A 261 -28.50 -5.99 -3.50
C VAL A 261 -29.98 -5.57 -3.56
N SER A 262 -30.28 -4.35 -3.12
CA SER A 262 -31.65 -3.84 -3.11
C SER A 262 -32.24 -3.76 -4.52
N HIS A 263 -31.43 -3.39 -5.51
CA HIS A 263 -31.83 -3.32 -6.91
C HIS A 263 -32.10 -4.71 -7.48
N GLU A 264 -31.16 -5.65 -7.27
CA GLU A 264 -31.27 -7.03 -7.79
C GLU A 264 -32.41 -7.83 -7.15
N LEU A 265 -32.80 -7.53 -5.91
CA LEU A 265 -33.98 -8.12 -5.27
C LEU A 265 -35.28 -7.46 -5.71
N ARG A 266 -35.28 -6.15 -5.99
CA ARG A 266 -36.49 -5.41 -6.38
C ARG A 266 -37.06 -5.88 -7.73
N THR A 267 -36.16 -6.15 -8.69
CA THR A 267 -36.54 -6.57 -10.06
C THR A 267 -37.39 -7.81 -10.08
N PRO A 268 -36.96 -8.99 -9.53
CA PRO A 268 -37.80 -10.20 -9.55
C PRO A 268 -39.08 -10.06 -8.72
N ILE A 269 -39.04 -9.29 -7.61
CA ILE A 269 -40.27 -8.99 -6.83
C ILE A 269 -41.29 -8.25 -7.70
N THR A 270 -40.81 -7.23 -8.47
CA THR A 270 -41.71 -6.47 -9.35
C THR A 270 -42.28 -7.34 -10.47
N ILE A 271 -41.46 -8.23 -11.06
CA ILE A 271 -41.87 -9.19 -12.08
C ILE A 271 -42.93 -10.15 -11.51
N CYS A 272 -42.64 -10.77 -10.35
CA CYS A 272 -43.62 -11.64 -9.69
C CYS A 272 -44.94 -10.93 -9.41
N ARG A 273 -44.90 -9.70 -8.90
CA ARG A 273 -46.10 -8.91 -8.64
C ARG A 273 -46.89 -8.65 -9.91
N GLY A 274 -46.22 -8.21 -10.99
CA GLY A 274 -46.93 -7.99 -12.27
C GLY A 274 -47.54 -9.26 -12.87
N HIS A 275 -46.87 -10.41 -12.74
CA HIS A 275 -47.42 -11.67 -13.17
C HIS A 275 -48.65 -12.12 -12.33
N LEU A 276 -48.63 -11.86 -11.02
CA LEU A 276 -49.76 -12.15 -10.14
C LEU A 276 -50.96 -11.23 -10.41
N GLU A 277 -50.75 -9.95 -10.76
CA GLU A 277 -51.79 -9.01 -11.16
C GLU A 277 -52.50 -9.51 -12.45
N VAL A 278 -51.75 -10.01 -13.43
CA VAL A 278 -52.30 -10.58 -14.66
C VAL A 278 -53.05 -11.90 -14.40
N LEU A 279 -52.71 -12.60 -13.31
CA LEU A 279 -53.36 -13.87 -12.97
C LEU A 279 -54.84 -13.69 -12.60
N GLU A 280 -55.22 -12.51 -12.07
CA GLU A 280 -56.64 -12.21 -11.74
C GLU A 280 -57.52 -12.15 -12.98
N ASP A 281 -56.93 -11.81 -14.15
CA ASP A 281 -57.64 -11.73 -15.45
C ASP A 281 -57.45 -12.98 -16.31
N ALA A 282 -56.75 -14.02 -15.82
CA ALA A 282 -56.45 -15.21 -16.60
C ALA A 282 -57.70 -16.05 -16.92
N ALA A 283 -58.01 -16.19 -18.21
CA ALA A 283 -59.18 -16.89 -18.70
C ALA A 283 -59.01 -18.41 -18.84
N SER A 284 -57.79 -18.93 -18.77
CA SER A 284 -57.50 -20.35 -19.03
C SER A 284 -56.51 -20.96 -18.02
N GLU A 285 -56.66 -22.26 -17.73
CA GLU A 285 -55.71 -23.02 -16.91
C GLU A 285 -54.30 -23.03 -17.47
N ARG A 286 -54.12 -22.82 -18.77
CA ARG A 286 -52.82 -22.76 -19.43
C ARG A 286 -52.07 -21.47 -19.04
N GLU A 287 -52.78 -20.35 -19.01
CA GLU A 287 -52.25 -19.05 -18.58
C GLU A 287 -51.87 -19.07 -17.09
N VAL A 288 -52.75 -19.63 -16.24
CA VAL A 288 -52.46 -19.83 -14.81
C VAL A 288 -51.19 -20.65 -14.59
N ARG A 289 -51.02 -21.75 -15.35
CA ARG A 289 -49.80 -22.58 -15.26
C ARG A 289 -48.53 -21.84 -15.72
N ALA A 290 -48.64 -21.04 -16.78
CA ALA A 290 -47.53 -20.25 -17.29
C ALA A 290 -47.08 -19.19 -16.27
N VAL A 291 -48.00 -18.42 -15.71
CA VAL A 291 -47.73 -17.42 -14.68
C VAL A 291 -47.11 -18.05 -13.42
N LYS A 292 -47.69 -19.20 -12.97
CA LYS A 292 -47.11 -19.93 -11.84
C LYS A 292 -45.66 -20.36 -12.09
N ALA A 293 -45.40 -20.89 -13.29
CA ALA A 293 -44.01 -21.30 -13.66
C ALA A 293 -43.05 -20.11 -13.66
N MET A 294 -43.49 -18.95 -14.18
CA MET A 294 -42.69 -17.73 -14.16
C MET A 294 -42.41 -17.26 -12.72
N CYS A 295 -43.42 -17.19 -11.86
CA CYS A 295 -43.19 -16.80 -10.47
C CYS A 295 -42.30 -17.77 -9.71
N VAL A 296 -42.42 -19.08 -9.94
CA VAL A 296 -41.56 -20.09 -9.33
C VAL A 296 -40.11 -19.91 -9.77
N ASN A 297 -39.84 -19.57 -11.03
CA ASN A 297 -38.50 -19.30 -11.56
C ASN A 297 -37.89 -18.04 -10.93
N GLU A 298 -38.67 -16.96 -10.80
CA GLU A 298 -38.18 -15.72 -10.15
C GLU A 298 -37.86 -15.93 -8.66
N LEU A 299 -38.73 -16.68 -7.94
CA LEU A 299 -38.47 -17.03 -6.55
C LEU A 299 -37.23 -17.92 -6.39
N ALA A 300 -36.98 -18.84 -7.31
CA ALA A 300 -35.77 -19.65 -7.33
C ALA A 300 -34.52 -18.79 -7.59
N LEU A 301 -34.64 -17.78 -8.46
CA LEU A 301 -33.53 -16.80 -8.68
C LEU A 301 -33.24 -15.99 -7.40
N MET A 302 -34.28 -15.49 -6.73
CA MET A 302 -34.15 -14.80 -5.45
C MET A 302 -33.48 -15.68 -4.38
N GLY A 303 -33.87 -16.95 -4.29
CA GLY A 303 -33.27 -17.93 -3.38
C GLY A 303 -31.76 -18.07 -3.62
N ARG A 304 -31.33 -18.20 -4.89
CA ARG A 304 -29.91 -18.24 -5.25
C ARG A 304 -29.19 -16.96 -4.89
N LEU A 305 -29.78 -15.78 -5.15
CA LEU A 305 -29.20 -14.49 -4.76
C LEU A 305 -28.96 -14.39 -3.26
N VAL A 306 -29.90 -14.84 -2.43
CA VAL A 306 -29.73 -14.84 -0.96
C VAL A 306 -28.61 -15.79 -0.52
N GLU A 307 -28.51 -16.99 -1.12
CA GLU A 307 -27.43 -17.94 -0.85
C GLU A 307 -26.06 -17.40 -1.26
N ASP A 308 -25.99 -16.71 -2.40
CA ASP A 308 -24.79 -16.07 -2.92
C ASP A 308 -24.32 -14.94 -2.00
N LEU A 309 -25.26 -14.10 -1.55
CA LEU A 309 -24.99 -13.04 -0.57
C LEU A 309 -24.52 -13.60 0.78
N ALA A 310 -25.14 -14.66 1.28
CA ALA A 310 -24.70 -15.34 2.48
C ALA A 310 -23.28 -15.90 2.33
N THR A 311 -22.94 -16.46 1.16
CA THR A 311 -21.59 -16.96 0.86
C THR A 311 -20.56 -15.83 0.89
N LEU A 312 -20.88 -14.68 0.31
CA LEU A 312 -19.97 -13.51 0.34
C LEU A 312 -19.86 -12.89 1.73
N ALA A 313 -20.95 -12.83 2.52
CA ALA A 313 -20.92 -12.32 3.88
C ALA A 313 -20.03 -13.16 4.83
N TRP A 314 -19.90 -14.46 4.57
CA TRP A 314 -19.03 -15.35 5.35
C TRP A 314 -17.60 -15.46 4.78
N ALA A 315 -17.34 -14.84 3.63
CA ALA A 315 -16.01 -14.87 3.00
C ALA A 315 -14.94 -14.12 3.82
N ASP A 316 -15.34 -13.21 4.72
CA ASP A 316 -14.43 -12.52 5.64
C ASP A 316 -13.99 -13.44 6.81
N ASP A 317 -14.73 -14.53 7.08
CA ASP A 317 -14.34 -15.58 8.02
C ASP A 317 -13.97 -16.87 7.25
N ASP A 318 -12.78 -16.87 6.65
CA ASP A 318 -12.26 -17.91 5.77
C ASP A 318 -12.46 -19.36 6.29
N ARG A 319 -12.53 -19.55 7.61
CA ARG A 319 -12.65 -20.88 8.24
C ARG A 319 -14.08 -21.36 8.40
N ALA A 320 -15.06 -20.46 8.38
CA ALA A 320 -16.47 -20.82 8.55
C ALA A 320 -17.15 -21.21 7.24
N LEU A 321 -16.58 -20.80 6.08
CA LEU A 321 -17.19 -20.98 4.77
C LEU A 321 -17.09 -22.39 4.21
N VAL A 322 -16.03 -23.16 4.53
CA VAL A 322 -15.75 -24.46 3.89
C VAL A 322 -15.59 -25.60 4.89
N LYS A 323 -16.16 -26.75 4.54
CA LYS A 323 -15.98 -28.03 5.25
C LYS A 323 -15.12 -28.95 4.38
N VAL A 324 -13.81 -28.89 4.62
CA VAL A 324 -12.85 -29.66 3.83
C VAL A 324 -12.93 -31.14 4.18
N GLU A 325 -13.27 -31.96 3.19
CA GLU A 325 -13.32 -33.42 3.30
C GLU A 325 -12.57 -34.10 2.13
N ALA A 326 -12.48 -35.43 2.19
CA ALA A 326 -11.87 -36.21 1.11
C ALA A 326 -12.87 -36.33 -0.05
N LEU A 327 -12.55 -35.76 -1.19
CA LEU A 327 -13.37 -35.74 -2.39
C LEU A 327 -12.67 -36.46 -3.55
N PRO A 328 -13.18 -37.63 -4.01
CA PRO A 328 -12.68 -38.26 -5.21
C PRO A 328 -12.85 -37.33 -6.43
N LEU A 329 -11.78 -37.09 -7.17
CA LEU A 329 -11.81 -36.21 -8.35
C LEU A 329 -12.76 -36.75 -9.42
N ASP A 330 -12.81 -38.04 -9.61
CA ASP A 330 -13.66 -38.70 -10.62
C ASP A 330 -15.16 -38.48 -10.32
N ASP A 331 -15.55 -38.50 -9.05
CA ASP A 331 -16.93 -38.21 -8.61
C ASP A 331 -17.32 -36.76 -8.88
N LEU A 332 -16.40 -35.83 -8.55
CA LEU A 332 -16.60 -34.41 -8.86
C LEU A 332 -16.74 -34.19 -10.35
N LEU A 333 -15.86 -34.75 -11.17
CA LEU A 333 -15.88 -34.55 -12.62
C LEU A 333 -17.10 -35.19 -13.26
N GLY A 334 -17.56 -36.35 -12.79
CA GLY A 334 -18.79 -37.00 -13.23
C GLY A 334 -20.01 -36.14 -12.95
N SER A 335 -20.10 -35.59 -11.73
CA SER A 335 -21.17 -34.64 -11.34
C SER A 335 -21.11 -33.35 -12.17
N MET A 336 -19.91 -32.83 -12.41
CA MET A 336 -19.73 -31.61 -13.20
C MET A 336 -20.05 -31.82 -14.68
N ALA A 337 -19.74 -32.96 -15.27
CA ALA A 337 -20.08 -33.28 -16.65
C ALA A 337 -21.60 -33.22 -16.87
N ALA A 338 -22.41 -33.86 -15.97
CA ALA A 338 -23.85 -33.82 -16.06
C ALA A 338 -24.43 -32.39 -15.90
N LYS A 339 -23.88 -31.59 -14.96
CA LYS A 339 -24.31 -30.20 -14.76
C LYS A 339 -23.93 -29.30 -15.93
N ALA A 340 -22.72 -29.48 -16.46
CA ALA A 340 -22.20 -28.72 -17.58
C ALA A 340 -22.99 -29.00 -18.87
N GLU A 341 -23.36 -30.26 -19.10
CA GLU A 341 -24.25 -30.65 -20.21
C GLU A 341 -25.64 -30.01 -20.09
N ALA A 342 -26.18 -29.94 -18.87
CA ALA A 342 -27.48 -29.28 -18.63
C ALA A 342 -27.42 -27.75 -18.86
N ILE A 343 -26.28 -27.10 -18.67
CA ILE A 343 -26.07 -25.64 -18.84
C ILE A 343 -25.71 -25.29 -20.29
N LEU A 344 -24.81 -26.06 -20.93
CA LEU A 344 -24.17 -25.73 -22.19
C LEU A 344 -24.50 -26.69 -23.33
N GLY A 345 -25.23 -27.79 -23.04
CA GLY A 345 -25.52 -28.84 -24.03
C GLY A 345 -24.24 -29.50 -24.57
N ASP A 346 -24.25 -29.80 -25.85
CA ASP A 346 -23.12 -30.47 -26.54
C ASP A 346 -21.86 -29.58 -26.68
N ARG A 347 -21.92 -28.31 -26.24
CA ARG A 347 -20.80 -27.37 -26.34
C ARG A 347 -19.72 -27.59 -25.28
N VAL A 348 -20.03 -28.33 -24.21
CA VAL A 348 -19.10 -28.52 -23.10
C VAL A 348 -18.18 -29.71 -23.33
N ARG A 349 -16.92 -29.55 -22.95
CA ARG A 349 -15.92 -30.63 -22.87
C ARG A 349 -15.26 -30.63 -21.51
N VAL A 350 -15.35 -31.77 -20.83
CA VAL A 350 -14.64 -31.99 -19.57
C VAL A 350 -13.37 -32.79 -19.88
N VAL A 351 -12.23 -32.21 -19.61
CA VAL A 351 -10.92 -32.80 -19.90
C VAL A 351 -10.13 -32.96 -18.60
N SER A 352 -9.83 -34.20 -18.24
CA SER A 352 -8.91 -34.52 -17.15
C SER A 352 -7.91 -35.56 -17.63
N GLY A 353 -6.63 -35.26 -17.49
CA GLY A 353 -5.54 -36.27 -17.68
C GLY A 353 -5.20 -37.02 -16.39
N ILE A 354 -6.02 -36.84 -15.33
CA ILE A 354 -5.75 -37.31 -13.97
C ILE A 354 -6.98 -38.10 -13.52
N GLY A 355 -6.79 -39.35 -13.12
CA GLY A 355 -7.84 -40.22 -12.57
C GLY A 355 -7.36 -40.89 -11.27
N GLY A 356 -8.31 -41.41 -10.49
CA GLY A 356 -8.02 -42.15 -9.25
C GLY A 356 -7.41 -41.33 -8.12
N VAL A 357 -7.59 -40.01 -8.13
CA VAL A 357 -7.02 -39.08 -7.15
C VAL A 357 -8.12 -38.53 -6.23
N THR A 358 -7.78 -38.35 -4.95
CA THR A 358 -8.66 -37.74 -3.94
C THR A 358 -8.13 -36.34 -3.59
N LEU A 359 -9.02 -35.34 -3.66
CA LEU A 359 -8.77 -33.96 -3.27
C LEU A 359 -9.13 -33.76 -1.77
N ARG A 360 -8.60 -32.70 -1.20
CA ARG A 360 -9.08 -32.16 0.07
C ARG A 360 -9.80 -30.86 -0.19
N ALA A 361 -11.13 -30.87 -0.25
CA ALA A 361 -11.95 -29.72 -0.54
C ALA A 361 -13.37 -29.88 0.02
N ASP A 362 -14.14 -28.80 0.06
CA ASP A 362 -15.58 -28.85 0.29
C ASP A 362 -16.29 -29.17 -1.03
N PRO A 363 -16.98 -30.33 -1.15
CA PRO A 363 -17.61 -30.74 -2.41
C PRO A 363 -18.70 -29.78 -2.89
N GLN A 364 -19.48 -29.24 -1.95
CA GLN A 364 -20.58 -28.34 -2.25
C GLN A 364 -20.07 -26.99 -2.76
N ARG A 365 -19.11 -26.40 -2.04
CA ARG A 365 -18.52 -25.11 -2.41
C ARG A 365 -17.70 -25.19 -3.68
N LEU A 366 -16.91 -26.22 -3.85
CA LEU A 366 -16.16 -26.42 -5.10
C LEU A 366 -17.08 -26.61 -6.30
N THR A 367 -18.15 -27.38 -6.15
CA THR A 367 -19.19 -27.54 -7.18
C THR A 367 -19.84 -26.18 -7.49
N GLN A 368 -20.21 -25.38 -6.48
CA GLN A 368 -20.77 -24.03 -6.66
C GLN A 368 -19.82 -23.13 -7.47
N ALA A 369 -18.54 -23.12 -7.13
CA ALA A 369 -17.56 -22.32 -7.86
C ALA A 369 -17.44 -22.74 -9.33
N LEU A 370 -17.38 -24.04 -9.60
CA LEU A 370 -17.27 -24.55 -10.96
C LEU A 370 -18.55 -24.30 -11.79
N VAL A 371 -19.72 -24.43 -11.19
CA VAL A 371 -21.00 -24.07 -11.84
C VAL A 371 -21.05 -22.59 -12.18
N ASN A 372 -20.59 -21.70 -11.29
CA ASN A 372 -20.53 -20.27 -11.56
C ASN A 372 -19.58 -19.95 -12.74
N LEU A 373 -18.44 -20.63 -12.84
CA LEU A 373 -17.55 -20.48 -13.98
C LEU A 373 -18.20 -20.95 -15.30
N LEU A 374 -18.90 -22.09 -15.28
CA LEU A 374 -19.59 -22.61 -16.46
C LEU A 374 -20.76 -21.71 -16.90
N GLN A 375 -21.55 -21.19 -15.95
CA GLN A 375 -22.63 -20.24 -16.24
C GLN A 375 -22.10 -18.95 -16.83
N ASN A 376 -21.01 -18.40 -16.24
CA ASN A 376 -20.35 -17.22 -16.79
C ASN A 376 -19.92 -17.42 -18.25
N SER A 377 -19.35 -18.58 -18.58
CA SER A 377 -19.00 -18.89 -19.96
C SER A 377 -20.22 -19.10 -20.84
N ALA A 378 -21.33 -19.65 -20.32
CA ALA A 378 -22.58 -19.80 -21.06
C ALA A 378 -23.19 -18.44 -21.44
N ASP A 379 -23.14 -17.47 -20.53
CA ASP A 379 -23.74 -16.15 -20.71
C ASP A 379 -22.90 -15.21 -21.60
N HIS A 380 -21.59 -15.44 -21.65
CA HIS A 380 -20.64 -14.53 -22.30
C HIS A 380 -19.90 -15.10 -23.53
N ALA A 381 -19.88 -16.44 -23.72
CA ALA A 381 -19.33 -17.02 -24.93
C ALA A 381 -20.13 -16.60 -26.18
N LYS A 382 -19.41 -16.17 -27.21
CA LYS A 382 -20.03 -15.78 -28.49
C LYS A 382 -20.35 -17.02 -29.33
N GLY A 383 -21.65 -17.21 -29.66
CA GLY A 383 -22.09 -18.27 -30.58
C GLY A 383 -22.04 -19.67 -29.98
N ASP A 384 -21.86 -20.67 -30.86
CA ASP A 384 -21.86 -22.09 -30.51
C ASP A 384 -20.47 -22.66 -30.19
N GLY A 385 -19.52 -21.82 -29.82
CA GLY A 385 -18.17 -22.22 -29.51
C GLY A 385 -18.03 -23.17 -28.33
N PRO A 386 -16.98 -24.01 -28.29
CA PRO A 386 -16.79 -24.97 -27.21
C PRO A 386 -16.35 -24.30 -25.91
N VAL A 387 -16.91 -24.77 -24.79
CA VAL A 387 -16.45 -24.44 -23.44
C VAL A 387 -15.72 -25.64 -22.86
N CYS A 388 -14.51 -25.44 -22.36
CA CYS A 388 -13.64 -26.50 -21.87
C CYS A 388 -13.41 -26.38 -20.36
N LEU A 389 -13.91 -27.35 -19.59
CA LEU A 389 -13.55 -27.53 -18.18
C LEU A 389 -12.33 -28.44 -18.08
N ARG A 390 -11.24 -27.93 -17.54
CA ARG A 390 -9.97 -28.67 -17.39
C ARG A 390 -9.51 -28.69 -15.94
N VAL A 391 -8.94 -29.82 -15.52
CA VAL A 391 -8.27 -29.95 -14.23
C VAL A 391 -6.81 -30.29 -14.43
N GLN A 392 -5.94 -29.58 -13.72
CA GLN A 392 -4.49 -29.76 -13.78
C GLN A 392 -3.93 -29.95 -12.36
N ALA A 393 -2.98 -30.89 -12.22
CA ALA A 393 -2.20 -31.06 -10.99
C ALA A 393 -0.92 -30.24 -11.09
N GLY A 394 -0.75 -29.28 -10.19
CA GLY A 394 0.54 -28.65 -9.95
C GLY A 394 1.31 -29.34 -8.82
N PRO A 395 2.55 -28.91 -8.53
CA PRO A 395 3.37 -29.48 -7.47
C PRO A 395 2.74 -29.38 -6.08
N ALA A 396 2.05 -28.28 -5.78
CA ALA A 396 1.46 -27.98 -4.47
C ALA A 396 -0.02 -27.61 -4.54
N SER A 397 -0.66 -27.65 -5.71
CA SER A 397 -2.04 -27.16 -5.89
C SER A 397 -2.75 -27.87 -7.01
N TRP A 398 -4.07 -27.86 -6.93
CA TRP A 398 -4.99 -28.22 -8.00
C TRP A 398 -5.46 -26.95 -8.70
N ARG A 399 -5.48 -26.93 -10.03
CA ARG A 399 -6.01 -25.84 -10.85
C ARG A 399 -7.18 -26.34 -11.69
N PHE A 400 -8.33 -25.71 -11.49
CA PHE A 400 -9.54 -25.92 -12.26
C PHE A 400 -9.69 -24.73 -13.20
N GLU A 401 -9.90 -24.99 -14.49
CA GLU A 401 -9.98 -23.98 -15.54
C GLU A 401 -11.25 -24.16 -16.35
N VAL A 402 -11.96 -23.07 -16.61
CA VAL A 402 -13.04 -23.02 -17.61
C VAL A 402 -12.60 -22.03 -18.68
N ALA A 403 -12.41 -22.52 -19.87
CA ALA A 403 -12.01 -21.74 -21.04
C ALA A 403 -13.16 -21.64 -22.03
N ASP A 404 -13.43 -20.45 -22.55
CA ASP A 404 -14.34 -20.19 -23.65
C ASP A 404 -13.62 -19.46 -24.79
N ASP A 405 -14.26 -19.40 -25.95
CA ASP A 405 -13.83 -18.72 -27.16
C ASP A 405 -14.58 -17.40 -27.42
N GLY A 406 -15.10 -16.78 -26.36
CA GLY A 406 -15.86 -15.53 -26.42
C GLY A 406 -15.03 -14.33 -26.87
N GLY A 407 -15.51 -13.12 -26.56
CA GLY A 407 -14.79 -11.88 -26.88
C GLY A 407 -13.59 -11.59 -26.01
N GLY A 408 -13.37 -12.37 -24.94
CA GLY A 408 -12.40 -12.04 -23.89
C GLY A 408 -12.91 -10.86 -23.02
N LEU A 409 -12.03 -10.45 -22.09
CA LEU A 409 -12.28 -9.29 -21.22
C LEU A 409 -11.64 -8.03 -21.83
N PRO A 410 -12.16 -6.83 -21.52
CA PRO A 410 -11.43 -5.59 -21.75
C PRO A 410 -10.05 -5.65 -21.07
N PRO A 411 -9.00 -5.10 -21.70
CA PRO A 411 -7.67 -5.09 -21.11
C PRO A 411 -7.65 -4.37 -19.74
N GLY A 412 -7.17 -5.04 -18.71
CA GLY A 412 -7.09 -4.51 -17.35
C GLY A 412 -8.23 -4.93 -16.43
N ASP A 413 -9.29 -5.56 -16.96
CA ASP A 413 -10.45 -5.97 -16.17
C ASP A 413 -10.28 -7.35 -15.51
N GLU A 414 -9.15 -8.05 -15.71
CA GLU A 414 -8.91 -9.41 -15.20
C GLU A 414 -9.05 -9.55 -13.67
N GLN A 415 -8.88 -8.44 -12.94
CA GLN A 415 -9.08 -8.39 -11.50
C GLN A 415 -10.45 -7.84 -11.13
N VAL A 416 -10.95 -6.88 -11.89
CA VAL A 416 -12.20 -6.16 -11.62
C VAL A 416 -13.41 -7.06 -11.77
N VAL A 417 -13.38 -8.01 -12.71
CA VAL A 417 -14.49 -8.95 -12.94
C VAL A 417 -14.80 -9.86 -11.73
N PHE A 418 -13.88 -9.96 -10.77
CA PHE A 418 -14.10 -10.69 -9.52
C PHE A 418 -14.65 -9.81 -8.38
N GLU A 419 -14.86 -8.51 -8.62
CA GLU A 419 -15.53 -7.65 -7.63
C GLU A 419 -17.04 -7.93 -7.64
N PRO A 420 -17.73 -7.91 -6.47
CA PRO A 420 -19.17 -8.10 -6.41
C PRO A 420 -19.91 -7.08 -7.27
N PHE A 421 -20.96 -7.53 -7.98
CA PHE A 421 -21.77 -6.73 -8.91
C PHE A 421 -20.99 -6.13 -10.10
N SER A 422 -19.84 -6.66 -10.40
CA SER A 422 -19.08 -6.35 -11.60
C SER A 422 -19.77 -6.99 -12.81
N THR A 423 -20.82 -6.32 -13.35
CA THR A 423 -21.49 -6.75 -14.56
C THR A 423 -20.87 -6.06 -15.76
N GLY A 424 -20.32 -6.85 -16.69
CA GLY A 424 -20.14 -6.38 -18.06
C GLY A 424 -21.51 -6.03 -18.68
N SER A 425 -21.53 -5.46 -19.88
CA SER A 425 -22.69 -4.98 -20.61
C SER A 425 -23.76 -6.05 -20.96
N SER A 426 -23.76 -7.23 -20.37
CA SER A 426 -24.62 -8.37 -20.69
C SER A 426 -25.85 -8.44 -19.78
N ARG A 427 -27.01 -8.56 -20.43
CA ARG A 427 -28.31 -8.70 -19.81
C ARG A 427 -28.45 -10.09 -19.18
N GLY A 428 -28.36 -10.22 -17.86
CA GLY A 428 -28.86 -11.44 -17.20
C GLY A 428 -28.06 -11.99 -16.02
N GLY A 429 -26.85 -11.51 -15.73
CA GLY A 429 -26.07 -12.00 -14.58
C GLY A 429 -26.14 -11.06 -13.38
N THR A 430 -26.12 -11.61 -12.15
CA THR A 430 -26.13 -10.86 -10.90
C THR A 430 -24.80 -10.15 -10.60
N GLY A 431 -23.74 -10.48 -11.35
CA GLY A 431 -22.37 -10.01 -11.09
C GLY A 431 -21.74 -10.56 -9.81
N LEU A 432 -22.37 -11.57 -9.17
CA LEU A 432 -21.86 -12.20 -7.94
C LEU A 432 -21.05 -13.47 -8.20
N GLY A 433 -21.28 -14.15 -9.33
CA GLY A 433 -20.73 -15.49 -9.59
C GLY A 433 -19.21 -15.58 -9.49
N LEU A 434 -18.47 -14.66 -10.14
CA LEU A 434 -17.00 -14.64 -10.07
C LEU A 434 -16.49 -14.21 -8.69
N ALA A 435 -17.18 -13.30 -8.01
CA ALA A 435 -16.84 -12.91 -6.64
C ALA A 435 -16.94 -14.11 -5.68
N ILE A 436 -17.97 -14.95 -5.86
CA ILE A 436 -18.15 -16.21 -5.11
C ILE A 436 -17.03 -17.20 -5.42
N VAL A 437 -16.64 -17.34 -6.68
CA VAL A 437 -15.49 -18.20 -7.06
C VAL A 437 -14.23 -17.77 -6.33
N ARG A 438 -13.95 -16.45 -6.27
CA ARG A 438 -12.80 -15.91 -5.53
C ARG A 438 -12.90 -16.14 -4.02
N ALA A 439 -14.10 -15.96 -3.45
CA ALA A 439 -14.35 -16.22 -2.03
C ALA A 439 -14.12 -17.70 -1.66
N ILE A 440 -14.69 -18.62 -2.45
CA ILE A 440 -14.52 -20.07 -2.24
C ILE A 440 -13.06 -20.50 -2.41
N ALA A 441 -12.35 -19.97 -3.41
CA ALA A 441 -10.93 -20.26 -3.60
C ALA A 441 -10.09 -19.82 -2.39
N ARG A 442 -10.31 -18.60 -1.88
CA ARG A 442 -9.65 -18.07 -0.68
C ARG A 442 -9.94 -18.89 0.57
N ALA A 443 -11.20 -19.27 0.78
CA ALA A 443 -11.61 -20.10 1.92
C ALA A 443 -10.95 -21.49 1.91
N HIS A 444 -10.60 -22.01 0.74
CA HIS A 444 -9.77 -23.21 0.59
C HIS A 444 -8.26 -22.95 0.71
N GLY A 445 -7.83 -21.72 1.01
CA GLY A 445 -6.41 -21.33 1.07
C GLY A 445 -5.75 -21.15 -0.29
N GLY A 446 -6.56 -20.93 -1.32
CA GLY A 446 -6.13 -20.77 -2.71
C GLY A 446 -6.44 -19.40 -3.30
N GLU A 447 -6.56 -19.35 -4.61
CA GLU A 447 -6.80 -18.12 -5.37
C GLU A 447 -7.62 -18.38 -6.64
N ALA A 448 -8.23 -17.33 -7.19
CA ALA A 448 -8.91 -17.37 -8.48
C ALA A 448 -8.44 -16.22 -9.37
N GLY A 449 -8.52 -16.40 -10.69
CA GLY A 449 -8.09 -15.42 -11.67
C GLY A 449 -8.60 -15.70 -13.07
N ALA A 450 -8.22 -14.83 -14.00
CA ALA A 450 -8.55 -14.93 -15.41
C ALA A 450 -7.30 -14.76 -16.28
N ASP A 451 -7.12 -15.66 -17.25
CA ASP A 451 -6.11 -15.54 -18.30
C ASP A 451 -6.84 -15.04 -19.55
N ASN A 452 -6.73 -13.74 -19.82
CA ASN A 452 -7.48 -13.07 -20.88
C ASN A 452 -6.75 -13.10 -22.23
N ARG A 453 -7.51 -13.33 -23.31
CA ARG A 453 -7.05 -13.23 -24.70
C ARG A 453 -8.06 -12.39 -25.49
N PRO A 454 -7.93 -11.05 -25.47
CA PRO A 454 -8.88 -10.18 -26.11
C PRO A 454 -9.16 -10.58 -27.56
N GLY A 455 -10.43 -10.77 -27.90
CA GLY A 455 -10.89 -11.22 -29.22
C GLY A 455 -10.83 -12.74 -29.48
N TYR A 456 -10.26 -13.54 -28.57
CA TYR A 456 -10.08 -14.99 -28.68
C TYR A 456 -10.63 -15.77 -27.48
N GLY A 457 -11.27 -15.12 -26.52
CA GLY A 457 -11.85 -15.74 -25.35
C GLY A 457 -11.07 -15.50 -24.06
N VAL A 458 -11.58 -16.10 -22.98
CA VAL A 458 -11.01 -16.00 -21.64
C VAL A 458 -10.93 -17.38 -20.98
N THR A 459 -9.95 -17.59 -20.13
CA THR A 459 -9.87 -18.75 -19.27
C THR A 459 -9.96 -18.30 -17.82
N PHE A 460 -11.09 -18.55 -17.18
CA PHE A 460 -11.25 -18.38 -15.74
C PHE A 460 -10.72 -19.60 -15.02
N TRP A 461 -10.05 -19.38 -13.91
CA TRP A 461 -9.47 -20.46 -13.13
C TRP A 461 -9.60 -20.24 -11.63
N LEU A 462 -9.70 -21.33 -10.90
CA LEU A 462 -9.50 -21.36 -9.46
C LEU A 462 -8.40 -22.36 -9.10
N ARG A 463 -7.62 -22.04 -8.09
CA ARG A 463 -6.52 -22.85 -7.57
C ARG A 463 -6.77 -23.11 -6.09
N ILE A 464 -6.64 -24.37 -5.67
CA ILE A 464 -6.71 -24.77 -4.26
C ILE A 464 -5.46 -25.57 -3.88
N PRO A 465 -5.00 -25.55 -2.61
CA PRO A 465 -3.90 -26.38 -2.14
C PRO A 465 -4.17 -27.88 -2.35
N ARG A 466 -3.09 -28.64 -2.42
CA ARG A 466 -3.15 -30.10 -2.60
C ARG A 466 -3.29 -30.84 -1.29
#